data_cd6489a5910db91b549f3f51febc8917
#
_entry.id   cd6489a5910db91b549f3f51febc8917
#
_cell.length_a   1.000
_cell.length_b   1.000
_cell.length_c   1.000
_cell.angle_alpha   90.00
_cell.angle_beta   90.00
_cell.angle_gamma   90.00
#
_symmetry.space_group_name_H-M   'P 1'
#
loop_
_entity.id
_entity.type
_entity.pdbx_description
1 polymer ?
#
loop_
_entity_poly.entity_id
_entity_poly.type
_entity_poly.pdbx_seq_one_letter_code
_entity_poly.pdbx_strand_id
1 'polypeptide(L)'
;QIAAFKAGEAAPPYPEISDAEIRQTIEDNQLRLIKERGADLTVFSPRASAMAHHVGDQSVSEAWAVHCNNLIARVVNLFPETFVGVCMLPQSPKADLSASVKELRRCVEELGFIGCNLNPDPGGGHFEHPPLTDEYWFPIYEAMSELDVPAMIHVSGSCNPAMHATGGFYIAADTVAFMQLMQGDLFAK
;
A
#
# COMPACT_ATOMS: atom_id res chain seq x y z
N GLN A 1 11.51 -5.32 13.83
CA GLN A 1 11.37 -3.87 13.52
C GLN A 1 10.52 -3.16 14.61
N ILE A 2 9.23 -3.47 14.73
CA ILE A 2 8.30 -2.81 15.68
C ILE A 2 8.77 -2.89 17.14
N ALA A 3 9.26 -4.05 17.58
CA ALA A 3 9.75 -4.23 18.95
C ALA A 3 10.99 -3.34 19.23
N ALA A 4 11.92 -3.28 18.28
CA ALA A 4 13.10 -2.41 18.37
C ALA A 4 12.68 -0.91 18.38
N PHE A 5 11.76 -0.50 17.50
CA PHE A 5 11.22 0.86 17.51
C PHE A 5 10.62 1.23 18.88
N LYS A 6 9.78 0.36 19.46
CA LYS A 6 9.19 0.59 20.78
C LYS A 6 10.20 0.64 21.91
N ALA A 7 11.33 -0.04 21.78
CA ALA A 7 12.43 -0.03 22.73
C ALA A 7 13.42 1.12 22.53
N GLY A 8 13.28 1.91 21.45
CA GLY A 8 14.25 2.95 21.08
C GLY A 8 15.59 2.36 20.59
N GLU A 9 15.57 1.13 20.11
CA GLU A 9 16.73 0.40 19.62
C GLU A 9 16.85 0.45 18.11
N ALA A 10 18.04 0.21 17.57
CA ALA A 10 18.23 0.08 16.13
C ALA A 10 17.44 -1.13 15.61
N ALA A 11 16.66 -0.91 14.54
CA ALA A 11 15.90 -1.98 13.92
C ALA A 11 16.83 -3.06 13.34
N PRO A 12 16.55 -4.36 13.56
CA PRO A 12 17.31 -5.43 12.92
C PRO A 12 17.11 -5.36 11.40
N PRO A 13 18.07 -5.86 10.61
CA PRO A 13 17.88 -5.94 9.16
C PRO A 13 16.66 -6.81 8.81
N TYR A 14 16.06 -6.55 7.66
CA TYR A 14 15.04 -7.45 7.11
C TYR A 14 15.68 -8.79 6.74
N PRO A 15 14.95 -9.91 6.87
CA PRO A 15 15.43 -11.20 6.43
C PRO A 15 15.83 -11.16 4.95
N GLU A 16 16.99 -11.73 4.64
CA GLU A 16 17.38 -11.95 3.27
C GLU A 16 16.54 -13.10 2.68
N ILE A 17 15.93 -12.85 1.54
CA ILE A 17 15.14 -13.83 0.80
C ILE A 17 15.77 -13.94 -0.60
N SER A 18 16.19 -15.12 -0.99
CA SER A 18 16.76 -15.36 -2.31
C SER A 18 15.69 -15.35 -3.42
N ASP A 19 16.09 -15.09 -4.66
CA ASP A 19 15.18 -15.18 -5.81
C ASP A 19 14.69 -16.62 -6.04
N ALA A 20 15.46 -17.62 -5.63
CA ALA A 20 15.04 -19.02 -5.68
C ALA A 20 13.87 -19.29 -4.72
N GLU A 21 13.92 -18.77 -3.50
CA GLU A 21 12.82 -18.89 -2.53
C GLU A 21 11.58 -18.11 -2.98
N ILE A 22 11.75 -16.93 -3.58
CA ILE A 22 10.65 -16.17 -4.17
C ILE A 22 10.01 -16.98 -5.29
N ARG A 23 10.80 -17.52 -6.24
CA ARG A 23 10.29 -18.36 -7.34
C ARG A 23 9.49 -19.54 -6.83
N GLN A 24 10.07 -20.32 -5.93
CA GLN A 24 9.41 -21.47 -5.34
C GLN A 24 8.06 -21.10 -4.69
N THR A 25 8.06 -20.03 -3.88
CA THR A 25 6.84 -19.57 -3.20
C THR A 25 5.74 -19.12 -4.18
N ILE A 26 6.12 -18.36 -5.21
CA ILE A 26 5.17 -17.85 -6.20
C ILE A 26 4.65 -18.98 -7.10
N GLU A 27 5.50 -19.89 -7.52
CA GLU A 27 5.13 -21.06 -8.36
C GLU A 27 4.16 -21.98 -7.64
N ASP A 28 4.46 -22.31 -6.38
CA ASP A 28 3.63 -23.22 -5.58
C ASP A 28 2.26 -22.64 -5.17
N ASN A 29 2.14 -21.32 -5.13
CA ASN A 29 0.93 -20.65 -4.64
C ASN A 29 0.26 -19.82 -5.74
N GLN A 30 0.72 -18.58 -5.96
CA GLN A 30 0.02 -17.62 -6.83
C GLN A 30 -0.07 -18.08 -8.28
N LEU A 31 1.04 -18.50 -8.88
CA LEU A 31 1.05 -18.96 -10.27
C LEU A 31 0.16 -20.17 -10.50
N ARG A 32 0.17 -21.13 -9.58
CA ARG A 32 -0.72 -22.29 -9.66
C ARG A 32 -2.18 -21.86 -9.68
N LEU A 33 -2.58 -20.97 -8.76
CA LEU A 33 -3.96 -20.48 -8.67
C LEU A 33 -4.36 -19.64 -9.89
N ILE A 34 -3.46 -18.79 -10.39
CA ILE A 34 -3.69 -17.98 -11.60
C ILE A 34 -3.98 -18.88 -12.79
N LYS A 35 -3.14 -19.89 -13.02
CA LYS A 35 -3.31 -20.87 -14.11
C LYS A 35 -4.59 -21.68 -13.96
N GLU A 36 -4.88 -22.20 -12.77
CA GLU A 36 -6.10 -22.96 -12.49
C GLU A 36 -7.38 -22.15 -12.74
N ARG A 37 -7.33 -20.82 -12.54
CA ARG A 37 -8.46 -19.92 -12.73
C ARG A 37 -8.54 -19.26 -14.10
N GLY A 38 -7.57 -19.51 -14.97
CA GLY A 38 -7.54 -18.96 -16.33
C GLY A 38 -7.33 -17.44 -16.37
N ALA A 39 -6.58 -16.87 -15.39
CA ALA A 39 -6.20 -15.47 -15.42
C ALA A 39 -4.89 -15.29 -16.17
N ASP A 40 -4.81 -14.27 -17.02
CA ASP A 40 -3.64 -13.99 -17.87
C ASP A 40 -2.65 -13.04 -17.17
N LEU A 41 -3.15 -12.06 -16.44
CA LEU A 41 -2.34 -11.03 -15.78
C LEU A 41 -2.88 -10.76 -14.36
N THR A 42 -1.97 -10.52 -13.44
CA THR A 42 -2.31 -10.19 -12.05
C THR A 42 -1.63 -8.89 -11.62
N VAL A 43 -2.42 -7.97 -11.11
CA VAL A 43 -1.91 -6.79 -10.41
C VAL A 43 -1.43 -7.23 -9.03
N PHE A 44 -0.14 -7.05 -8.75
CA PHE A 44 0.51 -7.56 -7.55
C PHE A 44 0.97 -6.40 -6.65
N SER A 45 0.50 -6.40 -5.41
CA SER A 45 0.81 -5.35 -4.43
C SER A 45 1.17 -5.94 -3.06
N PRO A 46 1.77 -5.17 -2.17
CA PRO A 46 1.92 -5.57 -0.77
C PRO A 46 0.56 -5.92 -0.15
N ARG A 47 0.57 -6.92 0.74
CA ARG A 47 -0.68 -7.37 1.39
C ARG A 47 -1.28 -6.26 2.24
N ALA A 48 -2.49 -5.82 1.92
CA ALA A 48 -3.17 -4.71 2.56
C ALA A 48 -3.26 -4.83 4.09
N SER A 49 -3.64 -6.00 4.62
CA SER A 49 -3.73 -6.23 6.07
C SER A 49 -2.39 -6.11 6.81
N ALA A 50 -1.26 -6.10 6.09
CA ALA A 50 0.09 -5.96 6.63
C ALA A 50 0.72 -4.60 6.32
N MET A 51 0.03 -3.68 5.64
CA MET A 51 0.54 -2.32 5.41
C MET A 51 0.71 -1.54 6.71
N ALA A 52 -0.20 -1.75 7.67
CA ALA A 52 -0.06 -1.36 9.09
C ALA A 52 0.48 0.08 9.33
N HIS A 53 -0.04 1.06 8.60
CA HIS A 53 0.42 2.46 8.63
C HIS A 53 0.41 3.11 10.02
N HIS A 54 -0.45 2.63 10.92
CA HIS A 54 -0.57 3.07 12.31
C HIS A 54 0.54 2.53 13.24
N VAL A 55 1.43 1.69 12.72
CA VAL A 55 2.49 1.08 13.53
C VAL A 55 3.79 1.86 13.38
N GLY A 56 4.30 2.36 14.50
CA GLY A 56 5.51 3.16 14.54
C GLY A 56 5.25 4.62 14.15
N ASP A 57 6.26 5.25 13.60
CA ASP A 57 6.21 6.60 13.05
C ASP A 57 6.40 6.61 11.53
N GLN A 58 6.52 7.81 10.96
CA GLN A 58 6.73 7.98 9.52
C GLN A 58 8.00 7.26 9.01
N SER A 59 9.08 7.24 9.79
CA SER A 59 10.33 6.58 9.39
C SER A 59 10.18 5.06 9.27
N VAL A 60 9.38 4.46 10.17
CA VAL A 60 9.03 3.03 10.11
C VAL A 60 8.15 2.74 8.90
N SER A 61 7.16 3.61 8.64
CA SER A 61 6.28 3.48 7.48
C SER A 61 7.04 3.57 6.16
N GLU A 62 7.98 4.52 6.04
CA GLU A 62 8.83 4.68 4.86
C GLU A 62 9.72 3.45 4.63
N ALA A 63 10.45 3.01 5.66
CA ALA A 63 11.32 1.85 5.55
C ALA A 63 10.54 0.59 5.16
N TRP A 64 9.35 0.42 5.74
CA TRP A 64 8.47 -0.72 5.43
C TRP A 64 7.91 -0.66 4.02
N ALA A 65 7.44 0.51 3.57
CA ALA A 65 6.93 0.69 2.20
C ALA A 65 8.02 0.39 1.16
N VAL A 66 9.20 0.98 1.30
CA VAL A 66 10.34 0.74 0.40
C VAL A 66 10.71 -0.74 0.35
N HIS A 67 10.79 -1.39 1.52
CA HIS A 67 11.12 -2.82 1.58
C HIS A 67 10.07 -3.67 0.84
N CYS A 68 8.79 -3.46 1.12
CA CYS A 68 7.71 -4.20 0.49
C CYS A 68 7.65 -3.96 -1.02
N ASN A 69 7.75 -2.71 -1.46
CA ASN A 69 7.73 -2.36 -2.87
C ASN A 69 8.91 -2.98 -3.64
N ASN A 70 10.10 -3.01 -3.02
CA ASN A 70 11.26 -3.69 -3.61
C ASN A 70 11.02 -5.21 -3.77
N LEU A 71 10.35 -5.85 -2.81
CA LEU A 71 9.97 -7.27 -2.93
C LEU A 71 8.96 -7.48 -4.06
N ILE A 72 7.95 -6.61 -4.21
CA ILE A 72 7.02 -6.66 -5.34
C ILE A 72 7.77 -6.51 -6.66
N ALA A 73 8.69 -5.55 -6.78
CA ALA A 73 9.49 -5.37 -8.00
C ALA A 73 10.30 -6.63 -8.35
N ARG A 74 10.88 -7.32 -7.36
CA ARG A 74 11.58 -8.59 -7.57
C ARG A 74 10.64 -9.66 -8.12
N VAL A 75 9.42 -9.79 -7.58
CA VAL A 75 8.42 -10.74 -8.10
C VAL A 75 8.06 -10.42 -9.54
N VAL A 76 7.76 -9.16 -9.85
CA VAL A 76 7.44 -8.69 -11.21
C VAL A 76 8.59 -9.01 -12.18
N ASN A 77 9.83 -8.71 -11.80
CA ASN A 77 11.01 -9.00 -12.62
C ASN A 77 11.25 -10.50 -12.84
N LEU A 78 10.87 -11.34 -11.88
CA LEU A 78 10.99 -12.80 -12.00
C LEU A 78 9.89 -13.42 -12.87
N PHE A 79 8.73 -12.78 -13.00
CA PHE A 79 7.54 -13.26 -13.71
C PHE A 79 6.84 -12.14 -14.51
N PRO A 80 7.53 -11.47 -15.44
CA PRO A 80 7.03 -10.25 -16.09
C PRO A 80 5.80 -10.48 -16.97
N GLU A 81 5.58 -11.72 -17.45
CA GLU A 81 4.42 -12.07 -18.27
C GLU A 81 3.13 -12.28 -17.44
N THR A 82 3.26 -12.32 -16.12
CA THR A 82 2.13 -12.68 -15.23
C THR A 82 1.79 -11.57 -14.23
N PHE A 83 2.79 -10.80 -13.78
CA PHE A 83 2.58 -9.79 -12.75
C PHE A 83 2.94 -8.39 -13.21
N VAL A 84 2.12 -7.43 -12.80
CA VAL A 84 2.43 -5.99 -12.84
C VAL A 84 2.36 -5.43 -11.43
N GLY A 85 3.27 -4.52 -11.10
CA GLY A 85 3.41 -4.01 -9.73
C GLY A 85 2.52 -2.82 -9.42
N VAL A 86 2.00 -2.81 -8.20
CA VAL A 86 1.33 -1.66 -7.58
C VAL A 86 1.95 -1.43 -6.21
N CYS A 87 2.29 -0.20 -5.87
CA CYS A 87 2.97 0.12 -4.62
C CYS A 87 2.03 0.39 -3.46
N MET A 88 2.52 0.14 -2.24
CA MET A 88 2.01 0.81 -1.05
C MET A 88 2.74 2.13 -0.82
N LEU A 89 2.03 3.11 -0.28
CA LEU A 89 2.58 4.40 0.08
C LEU A 89 2.86 4.45 1.59
N PRO A 90 3.91 5.17 2.05
CA PRO A 90 4.14 5.40 3.47
C PRO A 90 3.15 6.45 4.00
N GLN A 91 2.07 5.99 4.61
CA GLN A 91 0.97 6.84 5.08
C GLN A 91 0.85 6.76 6.61
N SER A 92 1.87 7.21 7.35
CA SER A 92 1.76 7.24 8.82
C SER A 92 0.70 8.25 9.26
N PRO A 93 -0.09 7.96 10.30
CA PRO A 93 -1.09 8.89 10.80
C PRO A 93 -0.51 10.28 11.11
N LYS A 94 -1.17 11.34 10.65
CA LYS A 94 -0.79 12.76 10.87
C LYS A 94 0.52 13.21 10.22
N ALA A 95 1.20 12.35 9.45
CA ALA A 95 2.37 12.76 8.67
C ALA A 95 1.93 13.57 7.44
N ASP A 96 2.82 14.40 6.93
CA ASP A 96 2.64 14.95 5.59
C ASP A 96 2.82 13.87 4.51
N LEU A 97 2.41 14.18 3.28
CA LEU A 97 2.41 13.21 2.20
C LEU A 97 3.67 13.24 1.32
N SER A 98 4.70 13.99 1.70
CA SER A 98 5.92 14.16 0.89
C SER A 98 6.64 12.83 0.64
N ALA A 99 6.74 11.99 1.66
CA ALA A 99 7.31 10.65 1.54
C ALA A 99 6.46 9.73 0.65
N SER A 100 5.13 9.85 0.72
CA SER A 100 4.20 9.11 -0.14
C SER A 100 4.39 9.49 -1.60
N VAL A 101 4.47 10.78 -1.91
CA VAL A 101 4.73 11.29 -3.28
C VAL A 101 6.08 10.82 -3.79
N LYS A 102 7.12 10.92 -2.97
CA LYS A 102 8.48 10.46 -3.32
C LYS A 102 8.50 8.97 -3.66
N GLU A 103 7.87 8.15 -2.83
CA GLU A 103 7.82 6.69 -3.04
C GLU A 103 6.96 6.32 -4.24
N LEU A 104 5.83 7.01 -4.49
CA LEU A 104 5.03 6.82 -5.69
C LEU A 104 5.86 7.05 -6.95
N ARG A 105 6.57 8.21 -7.04
CA ARG A 105 7.44 8.52 -8.18
C ARG A 105 8.51 7.46 -8.34
N ARG A 106 9.21 7.08 -7.28
CA ARG A 106 10.22 6.02 -7.35
C ARG A 106 9.65 4.70 -7.90
N CYS A 107 8.50 4.28 -7.41
CA CYS A 107 7.89 3.03 -7.84
C CYS A 107 7.47 3.05 -9.31
N VAL A 108 6.94 4.16 -9.80
CA VAL A 108 6.52 4.28 -11.20
C VAL A 108 7.73 4.47 -12.12
N GLU A 109 8.61 5.43 -11.83
CA GLU A 109 9.70 5.84 -12.72
C GLU A 109 10.88 4.86 -12.71
N GLU A 110 11.20 4.23 -11.55
CA GLU A 110 12.35 3.35 -11.41
C GLU A 110 11.98 1.86 -11.41
N LEU A 111 10.83 1.48 -10.83
CA LEU A 111 10.42 0.08 -10.71
C LEU A 111 9.36 -0.33 -11.75
N GLY A 112 8.84 0.61 -12.55
CA GLY A 112 7.86 0.34 -13.60
C GLY A 112 6.47 -0.06 -13.07
N PHE A 113 6.09 0.40 -11.89
CA PHE A 113 4.78 0.13 -11.33
C PHE A 113 3.69 0.93 -12.04
N ILE A 114 2.49 0.36 -12.07
CA ILE A 114 1.35 0.91 -12.83
C ILE A 114 0.32 1.62 -11.96
N GLY A 115 0.56 1.78 -10.67
CA GLY A 115 -0.35 2.44 -9.73
C GLY A 115 0.06 2.27 -8.28
N CYS A 116 -0.81 2.71 -7.38
CA CYS A 116 -0.61 2.62 -5.94
C CYS A 116 -1.85 2.17 -5.18
N ASN A 117 -1.66 1.67 -3.97
CA ASN A 117 -2.72 1.53 -2.98
C ASN A 117 -2.78 2.79 -2.12
N LEU A 118 -3.93 3.41 -2.05
CA LEU A 118 -4.20 4.57 -1.21
C LEU A 118 -5.11 4.14 -0.04
N ASN A 119 -4.59 4.24 1.18
CA ASN A 119 -5.36 3.91 2.37
C ASN A 119 -6.19 5.12 2.82
N PRO A 120 -7.52 5.01 2.85
CA PRO A 120 -8.39 6.13 3.25
C PRO A 120 -8.38 6.38 4.76
N ASP A 121 -7.94 5.42 5.57
CA ASP A 121 -7.78 5.56 7.02
C ASP A 121 -6.47 4.92 7.51
N PRO A 122 -5.34 5.59 7.32
CA PRO A 122 -4.06 5.14 7.87
C PRO A 122 -4.05 5.01 9.40
N GLY A 123 -4.99 5.66 10.09
CA GLY A 123 -5.17 5.58 11.54
C GLY A 123 -5.73 4.26 12.05
N GLY A 124 -6.04 3.31 11.16
CA GLY A 124 -6.45 1.96 11.55
C GLY A 124 -7.79 1.90 12.29
N GLY A 125 -8.80 2.59 11.80
CA GLY A 125 -10.16 2.62 12.35
C GLY A 125 -10.44 3.81 13.25
N HIS A 126 -9.55 4.80 13.29
CA HIS A 126 -9.74 6.02 14.08
C HIS A 126 -10.15 7.23 13.23
N PHE A 127 -10.04 7.16 11.90
CA PHE A 127 -10.42 8.21 10.95
C PHE A 127 -9.84 9.58 11.32
N GLU A 128 -8.54 9.61 11.62
CA GLU A 128 -7.83 10.82 12.06
C GLU A 128 -7.37 11.72 10.91
N HIS A 129 -7.51 11.27 9.66
CA HIS A 129 -7.15 12.01 8.47
C HIS A 129 -8.34 12.78 7.89
N PRO A 130 -8.09 13.86 7.14
CA PRO A 130 -9.13 14.52 6.38
C PRO A 130 -9.80 13.56 5.36
N PRO A 131 -11.04 13.85 4.94
CA PRO A 131 -11.70 13.12 3.87
C PRO A 131 -10.83 13.06 2.61
N LEU A 132 -10.96 12.00 1.80
CA LEU A 132 -10.20 11.85 0.55
C LEU A 132 -10.42 12.98 -0.48
N THR A 133 -11.42 13.84 -0.27
CA THR A 133 -11.69 15.03 -1.09
C THR A 133 -11.04 16.30 -0.58
N ASP A 134 -10.34 16.24 0.55
CA ASP A 134 -9.63 17.37 1.15
C ASP A 134 -8.31 17.68 0.43
N GLU A 135 -7.90 18.94 0.44
CA GLU A 135 -6.66 19.43 -0.16
C GLU A 135 -5.40 18.75 0.41
N TYR A 136 -5.48 18.18 1.60
CA TYR A 136 -4.43 17.37 2.18
C TYR A 136 -3.93 16.26 1.23
N TRP A 137 -4.82 15.66 0.43
CA TRP A 137 -4.51 14.57 -0.48
C TRP A 137 -4.02 15.02 -1.87
N PHE A 138 -4.16 16.29 -2.20
CA PHE A 138 -3.83 16.82 -3.53
C PHE A 138 -2.41 16.51 -4.00
N PRO A 139 -1.35 16.57 -3.14
CA PRO A 139 -0.01 16.21 -3.60
C PRO A 139 0.11 14.80 -4.18
N ILE A 140 -0.67 13.83 -3.65
CA ILE A 140 -0.72 12.47 -4.21
C ILE A 140 -1.49 12.46 -5.53
N TYR A 141 -2.64 13.13 -5.61
CA TYR A 141 -3.47 13.18 -6.81
C TYR A 141 -2.76 13.89 -7.97
N GLU A 142 -2.04 14.96 -7.69
CA GLU A 142 -1.21 15.66 -8.66
C GLU A 142 -0.10 14.73 -9.19
N ALA A 143 0.62 14.05 -8.31
CA ALA A 143 1.65 13.10 -8.71
C ALA A 143 1.07 11.92 -9.53
N MET A 144 -0.10 11.40 -9.15
CA MET A 144 -0.79 10.36 -9.91
C MET A 144 -1.17 10.85 -11.32
N SER A 145 -1.68 12.08 -11.42
CA SER A 145 -2.07 12.69 -12.69
C SER A 145 -0.86 12.93 -13.60
N GLU A 146 0.25 13.43 -13.04
CA GLU A 146 1.50 13.64 -13.79
C GLU A 146 2.13 12.32 -14.28
N LEU A 147 2.00 11.26 -13.50
CA LEU A 147 2.54 9.93 -13.81
C LEU A 147 1.58 9.06 -14.63
N ASP A 148 0.35 9.52 -14.85
CA ASP A 148 -0.74 8.79 -15.53
C ASP A 148 -1.01 7.41 -14.91
N VAL A 149 -1.12 7.36 -13.58
CA VAL A 149 -1.34 6.09 -12.84
C VAL A 149 -2.57 6.16 -11.93
N PRO A 150 -3.35 5.07 -11.80
CA PRO A 150 -4.48 4.98 -10.90
C PRO A 150 -4.06 4.69 -9.46
N ALA A 151 -4.96 5.00 -8.52
CA ALA A 151 -4.92 4.45 -7.18
C ALA A 151 -6.09 3.49 -6.92
N MET A 152 -5.80 2.42 -6.23
CA MET A 152 -6.81 1.57 -5.61
C MET A 152 -7.04 2.05 -4.17
N ILE A 153 -8.25 2.45 -3.85
CA ILE A 153 -8.61 2.73 -2.46
C ILE A 153 -8.61 1.41 -1.70
N HIS A 154 -7.73 1.29 -0.73
CA HIS A 154 -7.50 0.03 -0.03
C HIS A 154 -7.16 0.24 1.44
N VAL A 155 -8.05 -0.15 2.33
CA VAL A 155 -7.79 -0.11 3.78
C VAL A 155 -6.79 -1.17 4.21
N SER A 156 -6.10 -0.92 5.32
CA SER A 156 -5.29 -1.90 6.05
C SER A 156 -6.05 -2.49 7.24
N GLY A 157 -5.36 -3.20 8.15
CA GLY A 157 -5.98 -3.69 9.36
C GLY A 157 -6.34 -2.59 10.35
N SER A 158 -7.35 -2.84 11.19
CA SER A 158 -7.72 -1.93 12.27
C SER A 158 -6.95 -2.22 13.56
N CYS A 159 -6.58 -1.15 14.28
CA CYS A 159 -6.11 -1.21 15.67
C CYS A 159 -7.14 -0.63 16.66
N ASN A 160 -8.29 -0.17 16.18
CA ASN A 160 -9.38 0.33 17.04
C ASN A 160 -10.09 -0.85 17.72
N PRO A 161 -10.11 -0.91 19.06
CA PRO A 161 -10.72 -2.01 19.80
C PRO A 161 -12.25 -2.09 19.63
N ALA A 162 -12.89 -1.02 19.17
CA ALA A 162 -14.32 -0.98 18.88
C ALA A 162 -14.68 -1.58 17.52
N MET A 163 -13.67 -1.91 16.69
CA MET A 163 -13.86 -2.45 15.35
C MET A 163 -13.18 -3.82 15.20
N HIS A 164 -13.77 -4.68 14.40
CA HIS A 164 -13.10 -5.90 13.99
C HIS A 164 -11.90 -5.56 13.11
N ALA A 165 -10.75 -6.20 13.33
CA ALA A 165 -9.47 -5.90 12.67
C ALA A 165 -9.51 -5.99 11.13
N THR A 166 -10.43 -6.79 10.59
CA THR A 166 -10.71 -6.93 9.15
C THR A 166 -12.22 -6.89 8.94
N GLY A 167 -12.73 -7.48 7.90
CA GLY A 167 -14.18 -7.68 7.67
C GLY A 167 -15.00 -6.39 7.85
N GLY A 168 -15.60 -6.22 9.01
CA GLY A 168 -16.47 -5.06 9.29
C GLY A 168 -15.80 -3.71 9.13
N PHE A 169 -14.52 -3.61 9.53
CA PHE A 169 -13.76 -2.38 9.31
C PHE A 169 -13.53 -2.10 7.82
N TYR A 170 -13.17 -3.10 7.02
CA TYR A 170 -12.96 -2.92 5.59
C TYR A 170 -14.21 -2.41 4.90
N ILE A 171 -15.37 -3.05 5.15
CA ILE A 171 -16.64 -2.61 4.58
C ILE A 171 -16.97 -1.17 5.01
N ALA A 172 -16.79 -0.84 6.27
CA ALA A 172 -17.07 0.50 6.79
C ALA A 172 -16.16 1.55 6.15
N ALA A 173 -14.85 1.34 6.14
CA ALA A 173 -13.88 2.31 5.65
C ALA A 173 -13.96 2.50 4.12
N ASP A 174 -14.15 1.41 3.36
CA ASP A 174 -14.35 1.50 1.90
C ASP A 174 -15.66 2.21 1.56
N THR A 175 -16.75 1.96 2.33
CA THR A 175 -18.01 2.68 2.16
C THR A 175 -17.88 4.16 2.49
N VAL A 176 -17.17 4.51 3.57
CA VAL A 176 -16.90 5.92 3.93
C VAL A 176 -16.12 6.60 2.80
N ALA A 177 -15.04 5.98 2.31
CA ALA A 177 -14.25 6.51 1.21
C ALA A 177 -15.10 6.74 -0.06
N PHE A 178 -15.90 5.74 -0.45
CA PHE A 178 -16.81 5.86 -1.59
C PHE A 178 -17.78 7.03 -1.42
N MET A 179 -18.41 7.17 -0.25
CA MET A 179 -19.34 8.26 0.02
C MET A 179 -18.66 9.64 0.00
N GLN A 180 -17.43 9.75 0.52
CA GLN A 180 -16.63 10.98 0.43
C GLN A 180 -16.41 11.40 -1.03
N LEU A 181 -15.99 10.47 -1.87
CA LEU A 181 -15.73 10.72 -3.29
C LEU A 181 -17.02 11.08 -4.06
N MET A 182 -18.15 10.43 -3.75
CA MET A 182 -19.42 10.69 -4.41
C MET A 182 -20.10 12.00 -3.98
N GLN A 183 -19.90 12.42 -2.74
CA GLN A 183 -20.50 13.64 -2.19
C GLN A 183 -19.61 14.87 -2.28
N GLY A 184 -18.30 14.66 -2.44
CA GLY A 184 -17.33 15.72 -2.61
C GLY A 184 -17.23 16.20 -4.05
N ASP A 185 -16.42 17.22 -4.25
CA ASP A 185 -16.20 17.90 -5.54
C ASP A 185 -14.83 17.60 -6.17
N LEU A 186 -14.14 16.57 -5.69
CA LEU A 186 -12.79 16.21 -6.15
C LEU A 186 -12.68 16.06 -7.67
N PHE A 187 -13.65 15.38 -8.28
CA PHE A 187 -13.66 15.15 -9.73
C PHE A 187 -14.06 16.39 -10.56
N ALA A 188 -14.45 17.47 -9.91
CA ALA A 188 -14.74 18.75 -10.56
C ALA A 188 -13.54 19.74 -10.49
N LYS A 189 -12.52 19.39 -9.71
CA LYS A 189 -11.30 20.17 -9.54
C LYS A 189 -10.17 19.62 -10.35
#